data_a99ae32176e9ade3b8223b4d635dba2a
#
_entry.id   a99ae32176e9ade3b8223b4d635dba2a
#
_cell.length_a   1.000
_cell.length_b   1.000
_cell.length_c   1.000
_cell.angle_alpha   90.00
_cell.angle_beta   90.00
_cell.angle_gamma   90.00
#
_symmetry.space_group_name_H-M   'P 1'
#
loop_
_entity.id
_entity.type
_entity.pdbx_description
1 polymer ?
#
loop_
_entity_poly.entity_id
_entity_poly.type
_entity_poly.pdbx_seq_one_letter_code
_entity_poly.pdbx_strand_id
1 'polypeptide(L)'
;LLMGLVFTLHQQVRAQYDPLPLVGTWRFQLDPDNVGIDQKWWTRDLPDQVRLPGPLQAQGYGDPPGPHSQWLAGIGLKRATDPLFSQYFKEGTFLSPFFLTPPRHYVGPAWYQRHVEIPKQWEGCHVTLFLERVHWESRIWIDEREVGRQDSLATPHVYDVSAFLSPGKHQLTIRIDNSYSIPVGKSAHSSSDETQGNWNGIVGQIALEATP
;
A
#
# COMPACT_ATOMS: atom_id res chain seq x y z
N LEU A 1 31.72 -15.18 -44.42
CA LEU A 1 30.40 -14.99 -43.81
C LEU A 1 30.56 -14.11 -42.56
N LEU A 2 30.33 -12.81 -42.71
CA LEU A 2 30.33 -11.85 -41.56
C LEU A 2 28.96 -11.85 -40.97
N MET A 3 28.85 -12.35 -39.73
CA MET A 3 27.63 -12.28 -38.91
C MET A 3 27.64 -10.93 -38.16
N GLY A 4 26.88 -9.96 -38.67
CA GLY A 4 26.70 -8.67 -37.99
C GLY A 4 25.85 -8.82 -36.75
N LEU A 5 26.43 -8.56 -35.56
CA LEU A 5 25.71 -8.45 -34.30
C LEU A 5 24.95 -7.13 -34.31
N VAL A 6 23.61 -7.21 -34.42
CA VAL A 6 22.75 -6.06 -34.24
C VAL A 6 22.51 -5.88 -32.71
N PHE A 7 23.22 -4.95 -32.09
CA PHE A 7 22.91 -4.46 -30.77
C PHE A 7 21.68 -3.55 -30.85
N THR A 8 20.52 -4.05 -30.49
CA THR A 8 19.36 -3.21 -30.21
C THR A 8 19.64 -2.46 -28.90
N LEU A 9 20.06 -1.20 -28.99
CA LEU A 9 20.04 -0.29 -27.85
C LEU A 9 18.57 -0.09 -27.44
N HIS A 10 18.16 -0.70 -26.35
CA HIS A 10 16.97 -0.27 -25.62
C HIS A 10 17.34 1.09 -25.00
N GLN A 11 16.99 2.18 -25.69
CA GLN A 11 16.95 3.48 -25.04
C GLN A 11 15.92 3.40 -23.93
N GLN A 12 16.36 3.30 -22.68
CA GLN A 12 15.53 3.67 -21.56
C GLN A 12 15.20 5.16 -21.76
N VAL A 13 13.93 5.44 -22.01
CA VAL A 13 13.43 6.81 -21.99
C VAL A 13 13.60 7.25 -20.53
N ARG A 14 14.67 7.98 -20.24
CA ARG A 14 14.87 8.63 -18.95
C ARG A 14 13.78 9.69 -18.83
N ALA A 15 13.13 9.74 -17.68
CA ALA A 15 12.29 10.87 -17.32
C ALA A 15 13.05 12.15 -17.61
N GLN A 16 12.45 13.08 -18.35
CA GLN A 16 13.10 14.35 -18.70
C GLN A 16 13.16 15.27 -17.47
N TYR A 17 12.37 15.00 -16.49
CA TYR A 17 12.30 15.74 -15.23
C TYR A 17 12.65 14.83 -14.06
N ASP A 18 13.26 15.40 -13.03
CA ASP A 18 13.49 14.67 -11.78
C ASP A 18 12.14 14.25 -11.18
N PRO A 19 12.02 13.01 -10.69
CA PRO A 19 10.82 12.55 -10.02
C PRO A 19 10.47 13.43 -8.82
N LEU A 20 9.21 13.72 -8.61
CA LEU A 20 8.71 14.41 -7.41
C LEU A 20 8.48 13.36 -6.30
N PRO A 21 9.38 13.28 -5.30
CA PRO A 21 9.25 12.27 -4.25
C PRO A 21 8.08 12.61 -3.33
N LEU A 22 7.30 11.59 -3.00
CA LEU A 22 6.15 11.71 -2.10
C LEU A 22 6.44 11.16 -0.69
N VAL A 23 7.72 11.12 -0.32
CA VAL A 23 8.20 10.71 1.01
C VAL A 23 7.83 11.74 2.06
N GLY A 24 7.45 11.29 3.26
CA GLY A 24 7.23 12.16 4.41
C GLY A 24 5.88 11.92 5.09
N THR A 25 5.35 12.97 5.72
CA THR A 25 4.10 12.90 6.47
C THR A 25 2.89 12.98 5.55
N TRP A 26 1.95 12.07 5.76
CA TRP A 26 0.66 12.01 5.10
C TRP A 26 -0.44 12.11 6.14
N ARG A 27 -1.57 12.72 5.81
CA ARG A 27 -2.80 12.55 6.57
C ARG A 27 -3.28 11.11 6.43
N PHE A 28 -3.99 10.62 7.44
CA PHE A 28 -4.26 9.20 7.52
C PHE A 28 -5.53 8.92 8.31
N GLN A 29 -6.18 7.79 7.99
CA GLN A 29 -7.26 7.21 8.81
C GLN A 29 -7.41 5.73 8.52
N LEU A 30 -7.53 4.92 9.59
CA LEU A 30 -7.99 3.53 9.48
C LEU A 30 -9.49 3.49 9.16
N ASP A 31 -9.90 2.48 8.40
CA ASP A 31 -11.29 2.28 7.98
C ASP A 31 -11.74 0.83 8.25
N PRO A 32 -11.77 0.41 9.55
CA PRO A 32 -12.09 -0.97 9.91
C PRO A 32 -13.49 -1.40 9.48
N ASP A 33 -14.42 -0.46 9.39
CA ASP A 33 -15.81 -0.70 8.99
C ASP A 33 -16.02 -0.58 7.47
N ASN A 34 -14.95 -0.26 6.71
CA ASN A 34 -14.96 -0.08 5.24
C ASN A 34 -16.05 0.89 4.74
N VAL A 35 -16.23 2.00 5.45
CA VAL A 35 -17.24 3.03 5.14
C VAL A 35 -16.69 4.21 4.33
N GLY A 36 -15.38 4.31 4.19
CA GLY A 36 -14.72 5.48 3.61
C GLY A 36 -15.10 5.75 2.16
N ILE A 37 -15.44 4.70 1.38
CA ILE A 37 -15.93 4.88 0.01
C ILE A 37 -17.32 5.51 0.03
N ASP A 38 -18.26 4.96 0.78
CA ASP A 38 -19.64 5.47 0.86
C ASP A 38 -19.69 6.88 1.42
N GLN A 39 -18.81 7.19 2.38
CA GLN A 39 -18.68 8.50 3.00
C GLN A 39 -17.75 9.47 2.24
N LYS A 40 -17.23 9.06 1.09
CA LYS A 40 -16.35 9.87 0.21
C LYS A 40 -15.18 10.51 0.96
N TRP A 41 -14.40 9.72 1.69
CA TRP A 41 -13.31 10.25 2.53
C TRP A 41 -12.24 11.02 1.75
N TRP A 42 -12.16 10.88 0.46
CA TRP A 42 -11.29 11.68 -0.41
C TRP A 42 -11.73 13.15 -0.55
N THR A 43 -12.94 13.52 -0.10
CA THR A 43 -13.45 14.89 -0.18
C THR A 43 -13.26 15.69 1.10
N ARG A 44 -12.68 15.10 2.15
CA ARG A 44 -12.43 15.73 3.45
C ARG A 44 -11.00 15.49 3.92
N ASP A 45 -10.55 16.30 4.86
CA ASP A 45 -9.28 16.09 5.52
C ASP A 45 -9.32 14.86 6.43
N LEU A 46 -8.30 14.02 6.35
CA LEU A 46 -8.14 12.89 7.27
C LEU A 46 -7.50 13.36 8.58
N PRO A 47 -7.93 12.81 9.75
CA PRO A 47 -7.61 13.38 11.06
C PRO A 47 -6.21 13.06 11.56
N ASP A 48 -5.66 11.89 11.23
CA ASP A 48 -4.42 11.38 11.79
C ASP A 48 -3.24 11.64 10.85
N GLN A 49 -2.04 11.21 11.25
CA GLN A 49 -0.82 11.35 10.46
C GLN A 49 -0.01 10.07 10.49
N VAL A 50 0.64 9.77 9.37
CA VAL A 50 1.54 8.63 9.20
C VAL A 50 2.70 9.03 8.30
N ARG A 51 3.83 8.34 8.40
CA ARG A 51 4.95 8.51 7.48
C ARG A 51 4.93 7.46 6.39
N LEU A 52 5.05 7.89 5.13
CA LEU A 52 5.30 7.04 4.00
C LEU A 52 6.68 7.37 3.38
N PRO A 53 7.38 6.36 2.84
CA PRO A 53 7.06 4.94 2.83
C PRO A 53 7.17 4.30 4.21
N GLY A 54 6.38 3.25 4.44
CA GLY A 54 6.40 2.47 5.67
C GLY A 54 5.08 1.73 5.93
N PRO A 55 5.14 0.60 6.63
CA PRO A 55 3.94 -0.10 7.05
C PRO A 55 3.32 0.54 8.29
N LEU A 56 1.99 0.47 8.41
CA LEU A 56 1.24 1.01 9.56
C LEU A 56 1.66 0.40 10.88
N GLN A 57 1.87 -0.91 10.89
CA GLN A 57 2.19 -1.69 12.09
C GLN A 57 3.50 -1.23 12.75
N ALA A 58 4.48 -0.83 11.94
CA ALA A 58 5.75 -0.29 12.47
C ALA A 58 5.59 1.11 13.08
N GLN A 59 4.47 1.77 12.83
CA GLN A 59 4.17 3.12 13.33
C GLN A 59 3.13 3.10 14.48
N GLY A 60 2.81 1.91 14.98
CA GLY A 60 1.93 1.73 16.14
C GLY A 60 0.44 1.66 15.82
N TYR A 61 0.06 1.67 14.55
CA TYR A 61 -1.35 1.56 14.13
C TYR A 61 -1.82 0.10 14.07
N GLY A 62 -3.08 -0.11 14.44
CA GLY A 62 -3.71 -1.42 14.59
C GLY A 62 -3.77 -1.87 16.04
N ASP A 63 -4.35 -3.04 16.26
CA ASP A 63 -4.53 -3.62 17.57
C ASP A 63 -3.31 -4.44 18.03
N PRO A 64 -3.11 -4.61 19.33
CA PRO A 64 -2.18 -5.62 19.82
C PRO A 64 -2.58 -7.00 19.26
N PRO A 65 -1.64 -7.76 18.69
CA PRO A 65 -1.95 -9.10 18.19
C PRO A 65 -2.38 -10.01 19.33
N GLY A 66 -3.40 -10.83 19.09
CA GLY A 66 -3.97 -11.71 20.09
C GLY A 66 -4.72 -12.90 19.50
N PRO A 67 -5.29 -13.78 20.35
CA PRO A 67 -6.06 -14.93 19.90
C PRO A 67 -7.27 -14.57 19.02
N HIS A 68 -7.80 -13.38 19.22
CA HIS A 68 -8.99 -12.88 18.51
C HIS A 68 -8.66 -11.99 17.33
N SER A 69 -7.38 -11.77 17.03
CA SER A 69 -6.97 -11.02 15.83
C SER A 69 -7.48 -11.70 14.56
N GLN A 70 -7.82 -10.92 13.57
CA GLN A 70 -8.32 -11.39 12.28
C GLN A 70 -7.15 -11.96 11.44
N TRP A 71 -6.76 -13.21 11.73
CA TRP A 71 -5.68 -13.90 11.02
C TRP A 71 -6.15 -14.34 9.64
N LEU A 72 -5.42 -14.00 8.60
CA LEU A 72 -5.83 -14.25 7.21
C LEU A 72 -5.80 -15.74 6.83
N ALA A 73 -4.85 -16.49 7.35
CA ALA A 73 -4.69 -17.90 6.97
C ALA A 73 -5.55 -18.89 7.78
N GLY A 74 -6.15 -18.44 8.87
CA GLY A 74 -6.96 -19.26 9.76
C GLY A 74 -6.18 -20.27 10.61
N ILE A 75 -4.87 -20.43 10.41
CA ILE A 75 -4.01 -21.31 11.22
C ILE A 75 -3.82 -20.73 12.62
N GLY A 76 -3.74 -19.40 12.75
CA GLY A 76 -3.68 -18.74 14.06
C GLY A 76 -4.82 -19.16 14.96
N LEU A 77 -6.05 -19.15 14.48
CA LEU A 77 -7.23 -19.59 15.24
C LEU A 77 -7.21 -21.09 15.55
N LYS A 78 -6.84 -21.93 14.60
CA LYS A 78 -6.71 -23.38 14.81
C LYS A 78 -5.65 -23.71 15.85
N ARG A 79 -4.52 -23.01 15.85
CA ARG A 79 -3.45 -23.18 16.84
C ARG A 79 -3.83 -22.62 18.21
N ALA A 80 -4.58 -21.52 18.26
CA ALA A 80 -5.09 -20.97 19.53
C ALA A 80 -6.02 -21.96 20.27
N THR A 81 -6.68 -22.84 19.55
CA THR A 81 -7.58 -23.87 20.11
C THR A 81 -6.91 -25.21 20.33
N ASP A 82 -5.70 -25.43 19.81
CA ASP A 82 -4.95 -26.67 19.96
C ASP A 82 -4.22 -26.68 21.33
N PRO A 83 -4.45 -27.70 22.20
CA PRO A 83 -3.80 -27.80 23.51
C PRO A 83 -2.27 -27.74 23.46
N LEU A 84 -1.66 -28.24 22.37
CA LEU A 84 -0.21 -28.23 22.16
C LEU A 84 0.36 -26.81 22.14
N PHE A 85 -0.43 -25.85 21.64
CA PHE A 85 -0.01 -24.45 21.48
C PHE A 85 -0.59 -23.52 22.55
N SER A 86 -1.40 -24.03 23.49
CA SER A 86 -2.11 -23.21 24.48
C SER A 86 -1.20 -22.32 25.32
N GLN A 87 0.03 -22.74 25.57
CA GLN A 87 1.02 -21.94 26.29
C GLN A 87 1.42 -20.63 25.61
N TYR A 88 1.25 -20.54 24.30
CA TYR A 88 1.61 -19.35 23.49
C TYR A 88 0.43 -18.38 23.30
N PHE A 89 -0.77 -18.77 23.71
CA PHE A 89 -1.99 -18.00 23.51
C PHE A 89 -2.67 -17.58 24.82
N LYS A 90 -1.89 -17.42 25.89
CA LYS A 90 -2.40 -16.94 27.16
C LYS A 90 -2.71 -15.45 27.06
N GLU A 91 -3.76 -15.03 27.73
CA GLU A 91 -4.12 -13.61 27.84
C GLU A 91 -2.94 -12.77 28.36
N GLY A 92 -2.63 -11.68 27.68
CA GLY A 92 -1.48 -10.82 28.00
C GLY A 92 -0.11 -11.31 27.52
N THR A 93 0.00 -12.53 26.97
CA THR A 93 1.25 -13.08 26.42
C THR A 93 1.00 -13.82 25.12
N PHE A 94 0.53 -13.10 24.11
CA PHE A 94 0.40 -13.68 22.79
C PHE A 94 1.79 -13.80 22.14
N LEU A 95 2.31 -15.02 22.08
CA LEU A 95 3.53 -15.36 21.35
C LEU A 95 3.17 -16.37 20.28
N SER A 96 3.25 -15.97 19.03
CA SER A 96 3.18 -16.93 17.92
C SER A 96 4.60 -17.43 17.63
N PRO A 97 4.95 -18.68 17.98
CA PRO A 97 6.32 -19.17 17.85
C PRO A 97 6.72 -19.43 16.38
N PHE A 98 5.77 -19.35 15.46
CA PHE A 98 5.97 -19.72 14.06
C PHE A 98 5.89 -18.54 13.11
N PHE A 99 5.66 -17.33 13.63
CA PHE A 99 5.45 -16.13 12.82
C PHE A 99 6.37 -15.00 13.30
N LEU A 100 6.73 -14.17 12.37
CA LEU A 100 7.18 -12.82 12.70
C LEU A 100 5.96 -12.03 13.16
N THR A 101 5.64 -12.14 14.45
CA THR A 101 4.47 -11.43 15.01
C THR A 101 4.75 -9.93 14.95
N PRO A 102 3.96 -9.16 14.21
CA PRO A 102 4.12 -7.72 14.17
C PRO A 102 3.73 -7.10 15.52
N PRO A 103 4.26 -5.93 15.89
CA PRO A 103 3.88 -5.23 17.11
C PRO A 103 2.40 -4.79 17.13
N ARG A 104 1.80 -4.69 15.97
CA ARG A 104 0.40 -4.36 15.75
C ARG A 104 -0.17 -5.21 14.64
N HIS A 105 -1.46 -5.48 14.70
CA HIS A 105 -2.21 -6.22 13.71
C HIS A 105 -3.35 -5.37 13.16
N TYR A 106 -3.46 -5.28 11.84
CA TYR A 106 -4.56 -4.60 11.17
C TYR A 106 -4.85 -5.26 9.83
N VAL A 107 -6.11 -5.60 9.61
CA VAL A 107 -6.63 -6.10 8.33
C VAL A 107 -7.83 -5.23 7.95
N GLY A 108 -7.77 -4.65 6.78
CA GLY A 108 -8.81 -3.77 6.27
C GLY A 108 -8.25 -2.56 5.53
N PRO A 109 -9.15 -1.69 5.05
CA PRO A 109 -8.76 -0.47 4.36
C PRO A 109 -8.11 0.56 5.28
N ALA A 110 -7.12 1.26 4.73
CA ALA A 110 -6.53 2.44 5.33
C ALA A 110 -6.39 3.54 4.27
N TRP A 111 -6.62 4.77 4.67
CA TRP A 111 -6.64 5.93 3.79
C TRP A 111 -5.47 6.84 4.06
N TYR A 112 -4.82 7.28 2.99
CA TYR A 112 -3.64 8.15 3.02
C TYR A 112 -3.89 9.34 2.14
N GLN A 113 -3.57 10.55 2.59
CA GLN A 113 -3.89 11.77 1.88
C GLN A 113 -2.75 12.78 1.98
N ARG A 114 -2.44 13.41 0.86
CA ARG A 114 -1.39 14.43 0.80
C ARG A 114 -1.71 15.47 -0.26
N HIS A 115 -1.38 16.73 0.02
CA HIS A 115 -1.29 17.75 -1.02
C HIS A 115 0.03 17.65 -1.76
N VAL A 116 -0.04 17.78 -3.08
CA VAL A 116 1.10 17.80 -3.99
C VAL A 116 1.06 19.08 -4.81
N GLU A 117 2.22 19.64 -5.11
CA GLU A 117 2.37 20.80 -5.98
C GLU A 117 2.98 20.36 -7.30
N ILE A 118 2.21 20.44 -8.38
CA ILE A 118 2.67 20.04 -9.71
C ILE A 118 3.40 21.22 -10.39
N PRO A 119 4.68 21.03 -10.76
CA PRO A 119 5.47 22.09 -11.38
C PRO A 119 4.87 22.54 -12.71
N LYS A 120 4.94 23.85 -13.00
CA LYS A 120 4.45 24.41 -14.27
C LYS A 120 5.12 23.77 -15.49
N GLN A 121 6.36 23.35 -15.37
CA GLN A 121 7.13 22.70 -16.44
C GLN A 121 6.60 21.31 -16.81
N TRP A 122 5.68 20.73 -16.04
CA TRP A 122 5.04 19.45 -16.33
C TRP A 122 3.74 19.61 -17.14
N GLU A 123 3.41 20.83 -17.54
CA GLU A 123 2.23 21.09 -18.38
C GLU A 123 2.34 20.34 -19.71
N GLY A 124 1.33 19.48 -20.01
CA GLY A 124 1.32 18.66 -21.22
C GLY A 124 2.18 17.40 -21.18
N CYS A 125 2.88 17.13 -20.07
CA CYS A 125 3.64 15.91 -19.90
C CYS A 125 2.75 14.70 -19.61
N HIS A 126 3.26 13.51 -19.95
CA HIS A 126 2.75 12.26 -19.41
C HIS A 126 3.24 12.12 -17.97
N VAL A 127 2.30 12.01 -17.02
CA VAL A 127 2.61 11.93 -15.59
C VAL A 127 2.12 10.61 -15.02
N THR A 128 3.00 9.88 -14.33
CA THR A 128 2.67 8.65 -13.64
C THR A 128 2.85 8.77 -12.14
N LEU A 129 1.94 8.15 -11.39
CA LEU A 129 2.13 7.89 -9.96
C LEU A 129 2.73 6.48 -9.81
N PHE A 130 3.92 6.41 -9.25
CA PHE A 130 4.65 5.18 -9.00
C PHE A 130 4.62 4.83 -7.52
N LEU A 131 4.13 3.62 -7.18
CA LEU A 131 4.09 3.04 -5.84
C LEU A 131 4.85 1.70 -5.90
N GLU A 132 6.05 1.64 -5.31
CA GLU A 132 6.95 0.49 -5.51
C GLU A 132 6.39 -0.83 -4.99
N ARG A 133 5.96 -0.84 -3.73
CA ARG A 133 5.37 -2.02 -3.10
C ARG A 133 4.19 -1.63 -2.25
N VAL A 134 3.02 -2.00 -2.69
CA VAL A 134 1.75 -1.81 -1.99
C VAL A 134 1.29 -3.15 -1.42
N HIS A 135 0.78 -3.15 -0.22
CA HIS A 135 0.21 -4.36 0.33
C HIS A 135 -1.20 -4.04 0.86
N TRP A 136 -2.24 -4.30 0.08
CA TRP A 136 -2.23 -5.19 -1.11
C TRP A 136 -2.89 -4.50 -2.31
N GLU A 137 -4.21 -4.16 -2.21
CA GLU A 137 -4.93 -3.37 -3.20
C GLU A 137 -4.69 -1.87 -2.95
N SER A 138 -4.48 -1.09 -4.01
CA SER A 138 -4.57 0.37 -3.94
C SER A 138 -5.66 0.91 -4.84
N ARG A 139 -6.29 1.98 -4.40
CA ARG A 139 -7.28 2.76 -5.15
C ARG A 139 -6.97 4.24 -4.96
N ILE A 140 -6.96 4.99 -6.05
CA ILE A 140 -6.39 6.34 -6.09
C ILE A 140 -7.45 7.35 -6.48
N TRP A 141 -7.41 8.51 -5.82
CA TRP A 141 -8.16 9.72 -6.20
C TRP A 141 -7.19 10.89 -6.30
N ILE A 142 -7.43 11.75 -7.29
CA ILE A 142 -6.81 13.07 -7.37
C ILE A 142 -7.95 14.09 -7.30
N ASP A 143 -7.87 14.95 -6.30
CA ASP A 143 -8.97 15.79 -5.88
C ASP A 143 -10.22 14.93 -5.61
N GLU A 144 -11.32 15.18 -6.33
CA GLU A 144 -12.55 14.39 -6.17
C GLU A 144 -12.72 13.28 -7.23
N ARG A 145 -11.74 13.13 -8.15
CA ARG A 145 -11.82 12.21 -9.29
C ARG A 145 -11.07 10.92 -9.01
N GLU A 146 -11.75 9.80 -9.17
CA GLU A 146 -11.10 8.49 -9.10
C GLU A 146 -10.23 8.25 -10.34
N VAL A 147 -8.97 7.84 -10.09
CA VAL A 147 -8.01 7.46 -11.14
C VAL A 147 -8.15 5.99 -11.50
N GLY A 148 -8.24 5.11 -10.49
CA GLY A 148 -8.36 3.68 -10.70
C GLY A 148 -7.90 2.83 -9.52
N ARG A 149 -7.80 1.51 -9.77
CA ARG A 149 -7.47 0.49 -8.80
C ARG A 149 -6.44 -0.50 -9.35
N GLN A 150 -5.53 -0.97 -8.51
CA GLN A 150 -4.58 -2.06 -8.80
C GLN A 150 -4.43 -2.97 -7.58
N ASP A 151 -4.16 -4.25 -7.82
CA ASP A 151 -4.12 -5.29 -6.79
C ASP A 151 -2.97 -6.29 -6.98
N SER A 152 -1.90 -5.91 -7.67
CA SER A 152 -0.72 -6.77 -7.84
C SER A 152 0.06 -6.93 -6.54
N LEU A 153 0.42 -8.17 -6.18
CA LEU A 153 1.28 -8.48 -5.04
C LEU A 153 2.78 -8.36 -5.37
N ALA A 154 3.13 -8.47 -6.64
CA ALA A 154 4.53 -8.71 -7.04
C ALA A 154 5.13 -7.58 -7.88
N THR A 155 4.32 -6.67 -8.39
CA THR A 155 4.78 -5.56 -9.24
C THR A 155 4.40 -4.21 -8.62
N PRO A 156 5.14 -3.14 -8.92
CA PRO A 156 4.73 -1.80 -8.57
C PRO A 156 3.34 -1.47 -9.09
N HIS A 157 2.60 -0.65 -8.35
CA HIS A 157 1.38 -0.05 -8.86
C HIS A 157 1.73 1.26 -9.57
N VAL A 158 1.39 1.36 -10.85
CA VAL A 158 1.70 2.52 -11.70
C VAL A 158 0.42 3.03 -12.31
N TYR A 159 0.10 4.29 -12.06
CA TYR A 159 -1.12 4.94 -12.55
C TYR A 159 -0.76 6.07 -13.50
N ASP A 160 -1.37 6.09 -14.69
CA ASP A 160 -1.36 7.28 -15.53
C ASP A 160 -2.30 8.33 -14.92
N VAL A 161 -1.71 9.41 -14.47
CA VAL A 161 -2.43 10.52 -13.81
C VAL A 161 -2.43 11.80 -14.65
N SER A 162 -1.99 11.74 -15.89
CA SER A 162 -1.84 12.90 -16.79
C SER A 162 -3.14 13.67 -16.96
N ALA A 163 -4.26 12.98 -17.13
CA ALA A 163 -5.57 13.62 -17.32
C ALA A 163 -6.18 14.21 -16.02
N PHE A 164 -5.55 13.99 -14.89
CA PHE A 164 -6.03 14.39 -13.56
C PHE A 164 -5.22 15.53 -12.97
N LEU A 165 -3.99 15.72 -13.42
CA LEU A 165 -3.06 16.73 -12.90
C LEU A 165 -2.88 17.87 -13.91
N SER A 166 -2.95 19.08 -13.40
CA SER A 166 -2.50 20.31 -14.06
C SER A 166 -1.43 20.96 -13.18
N PRO A 167 -0.64 21.92 -13.68
CA PRO A 167 0.23 22.70 -12.81
C PRO A 167 -0.54 23.34 -11.66
N GLY A 168 0.01 23.22 -10.43
CA GLY A 168 -0.60 23.75 -9.22
C GLY A 168 -0.85 22.69 -8.16
N LYS A 169 -1.69 23.03 -7.19
CA LYS A 169 -1.93 22.24 -5.99
C LYS A 169 -3.08 21.25 -6.19
N HIS A 170 -2.81 19.98 -5.91
CA HIS A 170 -3.78 18.89 -5.95
C HIS A 170 -3.77 18.10 -4.65
N GLN A 171 -4.87 17.42 -4.35
CA GLN A 171 -4.96 16.45 -3.27
C GLN A 171 -4.88 15.04 -3.84
N LEU A 172 -3.85 14.32 -3.45
CA LEU A 172 -3.71 12.89 -3.73
C LEU A 172 -4.25 12.10 -2.55
N THR A 173 -5.21 11.22 -2.81
CA THR A 173 -5.77 10.29 -1.84
C THR A 173 -5.56 8.85 -2.30
N ILE A 174 -5.02 8.00 -1.43
CA ILE A 174 -4.74 6.59 -1.66
C ILE A 174 -5.50 5.79 -0.61
N ARG A 175 -6.31 4.82 -1.03
CA ARG A 175 -6.86 3.78 -0.15
C ARG A 175 -6.06 2.51 -0.39
N ILE A 176 -5.57 1.90 0.68
CA ILE A 176 -4.90 0.61 0.63
C ILE A 176 -5.71 -0.38 1.46
N ASP A 177 -5.96 -1.55 0.91
CA ASP A 177 -6.70 -2.62 1.56
C ASP A 177 -5.88 -3.90 1.55
N ASN A 178 -5.54 -4.40 2.73
CA ASN A 178 -4.80 -5.64 2.92
C ASN A 178 -5.69 -6.83 3.31
N SER A 179 -7.00 -6.70 3.13
CA SER A 179 -7.94 -7.82 3.28
C SER A 179 -7.67 -8.89 2.21
N TYR A 180 -7.95 -10.15 2.52
CA TYR A 180 -7.80 -11.24 1.57
C TYR A 180 -8.85 -11.12 0.45
N SER A 181 -8.46 -10.52 -0.67
CA SER A 181 -9.32 -10.27 -1.83
C SER A 181 -8.92 -11.07 -3.07
N ILE A 182 -7.65 -11.50 -3.16
CA ILE A 182 -7.12 -12.21 -4.33
C ILE A 182 -7.12 -13.73 -4.02
N PRO A 183 -7.70 -14.59 -4.88
CA PRO A 183 -7.84 -16.00 -4.62
C PRO A 183 -6.56 -16.80 -4.93
N VAL A 184 -5.43 -16.37 -4.36
CA VAL A 184 -4.12 -17.08 -4.50
C VAL A 184 -3.93 -18.22 -3.50
N GLY A 185 -4.94 -18.50 -2.66
CA GLY A 185 -4.87 -19.46 -1.56
C GLY A 185 -4.54 -18.81 -0.23
N LYS A 186 -5.26 -19.18 0.82
CA LYS A 186 -5.13 -18.57 2.16
C LYS A 186 -3.77 -18.76 2.81
N SER A 187 -3.00 -19.76 2.37
CA SER A 187 -1.64 -20.05 2.86
C SER A 187 -0.56 -19.65 1.84
N ALA A 188 -0.91 -18.83 0.84
CA ALA A 188 0.06 -18.35 -0.12
C ALA A 188 1.07 -17.41 0.54
N HIS A 189 2.32 -17.52 0.10
CA HIS A 189 3.40 -16.61 0.51
C HIS A 189 3.00 -15.16 0.17
N SER A 190 3.33 -14.21 0.97
CA SER A 190 2.99 -12.78 0.85
C SER A 190 1.55 -12.38 1.21
N SER A 191 0.60 -13.31 1.30
CA SER A 191 -0.78 -13.01 1.71
C SER A 191 -1.14 -13.56 3.09
N SER A 192 -0.35 -14.52 3.56
CA SER A 192 -0.60 -15.26 4.80
C SER A 192 0.18 -14.66 5.96
N ASP A 193 -0.47 -14.53 7.10
CA ASP A 193 0.18 -14.19 8.37
C ASP A 193 1.22 -15.22 8.81
N GLU A 194 1.26 -16.38 8.17
CA GLU A 194 2.14 -17.49 8.55
C GLU A 194 3.51 -17.42 7.93
N THR A 195 3.71 -16.65 6.91
CA THR A 195 4.97 -16.62 6.15
C THR A 195 5.74 -15.31 6.32
N GLN A 196 5.10 -14.17 6.11
CA GLN A 196 5.76 -12.86 6.17
C GLN A 196 5.02 -11.83 7.02
N GLY A 197 3.88 -12.22 7.58
CA GLY A 197 2.93 -11.32 8.21
C GLY A 197 2.19 -10.45 7.20
N ASN A 198 0.93 -10.14 7.52
CA ASN A 198 0.14 -9.19 6.78
C ASN A 198 0.43 -7.77 7.27
N TRP A 199 0.60 -6.83 6.36
CA TRP A 199 0.84 -5.43 6.68
C TRP A 199 0.01 -4.52 5.76
N ASN A 200 -0.22 -3.29 6.16
CA ASN A 200 -0.89 -2.28 5.34
C ASN A 200 0.07 -1.10 5.16
N GLY A 201 0.11 -0.54 3.97
CA GLY A 201 0.95 0.61 3.66
C GLY A 201 1.64 0.52 2.30
N ILE A 202 2.61 1.40 2.11
CA ILE A 202 3.47 1.46 0.92
C ILE A 202 4.90 1.45 1.41
N VAL A 203 5.73 0.53 0.91
CA VAL A 203 7.17 0.49 1.19
C VAL A 203 7.95 0.67 -0.10
N GLY A 204 9.17 1.20 0.04
CA GLY A 204 9.99 1.57 -1.11
C GLY A 204 9.63 2.94 -1.69
N GLN A 205 9.82 3.11 -2.97
CA GLN A 205 9.65 4.41 -3.64
C GLN A 205 8.17 4.79 -3.78
N ILE A 206 7.87 6.06 -3.52
CA ILE A 206 6.60 6.71 -3.85
C ILE A 206 6.94 8.02 -4.55
N ALA A 207 6.55 8.19 -5.81
CA ALA A 207 6.86 9.38 -6.59
C ALA A 207 5.82 9.67 -7.67
N LEU A 208 5.75 10.93 -8.09
CA LEU A 208 5.22 11.30 -9.39
C LEU A 208 6.39 11.42 -10.37
N GLU A 209 6.24 10.87 -11.55
CA GLU A 209 7.24 10.88 -12.61
C GLU A 209 6.65 11.51 -13.85
N ALA A 210 7.38 12.44 -14.49
CA ALA A 210 6.91 13.15 -15.67
C ALA A 210 7.84 12.93 -16.87
N THR A 211 7.23 12.65 -18.01
CA THR A 211 7.88 12.56 -19.33
C THR A 211 7.14 13.44 -20.33
N PRO A 212 7.85 14.10 -21.26
CA PRO A 212 7.23 14.92 -22.31
C PRO A 212 6.33 14.11 -23.23
#